data_032133e980162825a668555b4cd75add
#
_entry.id   032133e980162825a668555b4cd75add
#
_cell.length_a   1.000
_cell.length_b   1.000
_cell.length_c   1.000
_cell.angle_alpha   90.00
_cell.angle_beta   90.00
_cell.angle_gamma   90.00
#
_symmetry.space_group_name_H-M   'P 1'
#
loop_
_entity.id
_entity.type
_entity.pdbx_description
1 polymer ?
#
loop_
_entity_poly.entity_id
_entity_poly.type
_entity_poly.pdbx_seq_one_letter_code
_entity_poly.pdbx_strand_id
1 'polypeptide(L)'
;MASSHPETVRRMPASSKCALITGITGQDGSYLAEHLLELGYEVHGLVRRVALEDPAHRLSRIVPIRDRLTLHSGSLESFASLFSIVHAVQPDELYHLAAQSFVSYSFEDSFSTFRANIDGTHYLLESVRQAAPHCRVYFAGSSEMFGKVQETPQTEETRFHPRSPYGISKVTGFDLSRNYREAYDLFVCSGILFNHESPRRGFEFVTRKISWHVAQIKAGRLKELPLGNLEAVRDWGYALDYVKAMHLMLQQPTPDDFVIATGEAHTVREFCEVAFSHAGLNYQDHVVVDPAFYRPAEVNLLLGNARKAGGKLGWSPAVRFDELVRMMVDHDLKLVG
;
A
#
# COMPACT_ATOMS: atom_id res chain seq x y z
N MET A 1 58.46 -34.64 -3.37
CA MET A 1 56.99 -34.81 -3.62
C MET A 1 56.26 -33.80 -2.75
N ALA A 2 55.92 -32.66 -3.30
CA ALA A 2 55.17 -31.61 -2.63
C ALA A 2 53.71 -31.71 -3.04
N SER A 3 52.84 -32.00 -2.07
CA SER A 3 51.38 -32.10 -2.21
C SER A 3 50.81 -30.69 -2.23
N SER A 4 50.35 -30.24 -3.38
CA SER A 4 49.60 -29.01 -3.56
C SER A 4 48.13 -29.28 -3.19
N HIS A 5 47.64 -28.69 -2.10
CA HIS A 5 46.23 -28.62 -1.76
C HIS A 5 45.60 -27.48 -2.56
N PRO A 6 44.42 -27.66 -3.19
CA PRO A 6 43.72 -26.56 -3.82
C PRO A 6 43.08 -25.68 -2.74
N GLU A 7 43.45 -24.40 -2.73
CA GLU A 7 42.77 -23.36 -1.95
C GLU A 7 41.32 -23.25 -2.44
N THR A 8 40.40 -23.58 -1.56
CA THR A 8 38.98 -23.36 -1.73
C THR A 8 38.73 -21.86 -1.66
N VAL A 9 38.58 -21.22 -2.83
CA VAL A 9 38.11 -19.83 -2.91
C VAL A 9 36.75 -19.75 -2.25
N ARG A 10 36.70 -19.28 -1.02
CA ARG A 10 35.46 -18.87 -0.35
C ARG A 10 34.84 -17.76 -1.20
N ARG A 11 33.75 -18.07 -1.95
CA ARG A 11 32.86 -17.06 -2.51
C ARG A 11 32.37 -16.21 -1.34
N MET A 12 32.76 -14.93 -1.31
CA MET A 12 32.12 -13.94 -0.45
C MET A 12 30.61 -13.98 -0.74
N PRO A 13 29.73 -13.98 0.26
CA PRO A 13 28.31 -13.85 0.01
C PRO A 13 28.09 -12.56 -0.78
N ALA A 14 27.31 -12.64 -1.87
CA ALA A 14 26.87 -11.45 -2.58
C ALA A 14 26.27 -10.49 -1.51
N SER A 15 26.69 -9.22 -1.52
CA SER A 15 26.15 -8.23 -0.58
C SER A 15 24.64 -8.26 -0.66
N SER A 16 23.95 -8.41 0.47
CA SER A 16 22.50 -8.36 0.51
C SER A 16 22.04 -7.01 -0.03
N LYS A 17 21.02 -6.98 -0.91
CA LYS A 17 20.42 -5.71 -1.36
C LYS A 17 19.85 -4.97 -0.16
N CYS A 18 19.96 -3.65 -0.19
CA CYS A 18 19.42 -2.75 0.83
C CYS A 18 18.12 -2.09 0.33
N ALA A 19 17.06 -2.18 1.12
CA ALA A 19 15.76 -1.56 0.83
C ALA A 19 15.37 -0.54 1.88
N LEU A 20 14.90 0.64 1.45
CA LEU A 20 14.30 1.67 2.31
C LEU A 20 12.80 1.77 2.06
N ILE A 21 11.99 1.58 3.11
CA ILE A 21 10.52 1.63 3.04
C ILE A 21 10.03 2.83 3.83
N THR A 22 9.38 3.79 3.15
CA THR A 22 8.57 4.79 3.84
C THR A 22 7.19 4.22 4.11
N GLY A 23 6.61 4.48 5.29
CA GLY A 23 5.33 3.89 5.65
C GLY A 23 5.40 2.41 6.08
N ILE A 24 6.55 1.96 6.54
CA ILE A 24 6.82 0.57 6.96
C ILE A 24 5.84 0.05 8.03
N THR A 25 5.25 0.92 8.85
CA THR A 25 4.26 0.58 9.89
C THR A 25 2.82 0.49 9.36
N GLY A 26 2.60 0.78 8.09
CA GLY A 26 1.32 0.61 7.41
C GLY A 26 1.02 -0.84 7.07
N GLN A 27 -0.18 -1.10 6.50
CA GLN A 27 -0.54 -2.42 6.00
C GLN A 27 0.53 -2.94 5.02
N ASP A 28 0.70 -2.24 3.90
CA ASP A 28 1.58 -2.67 2.81
C ASP A 28 3.05 -2.66 3.21
N GLY A 29 3.47 -1.63 3.94
CA GLY A 29 4.85 -1.53 4.42
C GLY A 29 5.26 -2.68 5.32
N SER A 30 4.35 -3.18 6.17
CA SER A 30 4.63 -4.32 7.05
C SER A 30 4.71 -5.65 6.28
N TYR A 31 3.84 -5.89 5.30
CA TYR A 31 3.92 -7.07 4.42
C TYR A 31 5.15 -7.02 3.51
N LEU A 32 5.45 -5.83 2.95
CA LEU A 32 6.63 -5.66 2.10
C LEU A 32 7.92 -5.89 2.89
N ALA A 33 7.99 -5.40 4.12
CA ALA A 33 9.15 -5.64 4.99
C ALA A 33 9.36 -7.14 5.25
N GLU A 34 8.31 -7.89 5.56
CA GLU A 34 8.37 -9.35 5.72
C GLU A 34 8.86 -10.01 4.43
N HIS A 35 8.25 -9.67 3.30
CA HIS A 35 8.59 -10.24 1.99
C HIS A 35 10.06 -9.98 1.61
N LEU A 36 10.56 -8.76 1.79
CA LEU A 36 11.95 -8.42 1.48
C LEU A 36 12.94 -9.10 2.42
N LEU A 37 12.60 -9.24 3.71
CA LEU A 37 13.42 -9.99 4.67
C LEU A 37 13.50 -11.49 4.32
N GLU A 38 12.43 -12.10 3.79
CA GLU A 38 12.43 -13.48 3.29
C GLU A 38 13.31 -13.64 2.05
N LEU A 39 13.41 -12.59 1.22
CA LEU A 39 14.31 -12.55 0.05
C LEU A 39 15.76 -12.23 0.41
N GLY A 40 16.06 -12.01 1.70
CA GLY A 40 17.42 -11.75 2.18
C GLY A 40 17.88 -10.29 2.05
N TYR A 41 16.97 -9.33 1.92
CA TYR A 41 17.32 -7.91 1.93
C TYR A 41 17.68 -7.43 3.34
N GLU A 42 18.56 -6.43 3.41
CA GLU A 42 18.67 -5.54 4.56
C GLU A 42 17.54 -4.51 4.44
N VAL A 43 16.65 -4.46 5.47
CA VAL A 43 15.43 -3.65 5.40
C VAL A 43 15.49 -2.49 6.38
N HIS A 44 15.46 -1.29 5.83
CA HIS A 44 15.36 -0.02 6.54
C HIS A 44 13.95 0.55 6.44
N GLY A 45 13.46 1.16 7.53
CA GLY A 45 12.13 1.75 7.58
C GLY A 45 12.16 3.19 8.06
N LEU A 46 11.47 4.09 7.34
CA LEU A 46 11.21 5.46 7.81
C LEU A 46 9.95 5.46 8.67
N VAL A 47 10.06 5.97 9.89
CA VAL A 47 8.96 6.14 10.84
C VAL A 47 8.92 7.58 11.38
N ARG A 48 7.73 8.07 11.71
CA ARG A 48 7.60 9.35 12.43
C ARG A 48 8.10 9.18 13.87
N ARG A 49 8.70 10.20 14.46
CA ARG A 49 9.20 10.17 15.84
C ARG A 49 8.16 9.69 16.85
N VAL A 50 6.91 10.14 16.70
CA VAL A 50 5.79 9.70 17.55
C VAL A 50 5.54 8.20 17.53
N ALA A 51 5.98 7.47 16.49
CA ALA A 51 5.87 6.01 16.45
C ALA A 51 6.87 5.32 17.39
N LEU A 52 8.00 5.96 17.68
CA LEU A 52 9.00 5.47 18.64
C LEU A 52 8.62 5.84 20.08
N GLU A 53 7.80 6.87 20.28
CA GLU A 53 7.29 7.29 21.60
C GLU A 53 6.11 6.40 22.06
N ASP A 54 5.36 5.80 21.12
CA ASP A 54 4.26 4.87 21.37
C ASP A 54 4.41 3.59 20.53
N PRO A 55 5.45 2.77 20.80
CA PRO A 55 5.75 1.60 19.97
C PRO A 55 4.70 0.49 20.07
N ALA A 56 4.01 0.35 21.20
CA ALA A 56 3.00 -0.69 21.42
C ALA A 56 1.86 -0.63 20.41
N HIS A 57 1.39 0.58 20.08
CA HIS A 57 0.29 0.76 19.13
C HIS A 57 0.79 1.01 17.71
N ARG A 58 1.79 1.90 17.55
CA ARG A 58 2.19 2.40 16.23
C ARG A 58 3.14 1.48 15.48
N LEU A 59 3.84 0.58 16.16
CA LEU A 59 4.71 -0.44 15.55
C LEU A 59 4.07 -1.83 15.56
N SER A 60 2.82 -1.99 16.01
CA SER A 60 2.14 -3.28 16.21
C SER A 60 2.24 -4.23 15.01
N ARG A 61 2.12 -3.71 13.77
CA ARG A 61 2.19 -4.54 12.55
C ARG A 61 3.58 -5.08 12.23
N ILE A 62 4.64 -4.47 12.77
CA ILE A 62 6.04 -4.88 12.53
C ILE A 62 6.70 -5.50 13.77
N VAL A 63 6.00 -5.64 14.89
CA VAL A 63 6.52 -6.28 16.12
C VAL A 63 7.18 -7.63 15.85
N PRO A 64 6.58 -8.55 15.06
CA PRO A 64 7.18 -9.88 14.83
C PRO A 64 8.54 -9.85 14.12
N ILE A 65 8.85 -8.77 13.41
CA ILE A 65 10.07 -8.64 12.60
C ILE A 65 10.96 -7.48 13.06
N ARG A 66 10.59 -6.81 14.17
CA ARG A 66 11.20 -5.56 14.62
C ARG A 66 12.72 -5.64 14.77
N ASP A 67 13.22 -6.74 15.31
CA ASP A 67 14.66 -6.95 15.58
C ASP A 67 15.48 -7.20 14.28
N ARG A 68 14.80 -7.41 13.17
CA ARG A 68 15.39 -7.60 11.84
C ARG A 68 15.37 -6.33 10.99
N LEU A 69 14.84 -5.22 11.55
CA LEU A 69 14.64 -3.94 10.85
C LEU A 69 15.54 -2.85 11.44
N THR A 70 16.09 -1.99 10.58
CA THR A 70 16.69 -0.74 10.99
C THR A 70 15.70 0.40 10.79
N LEU A 71 15.24 1.04 11.88
CA LEU A 71 14.26 2.12 11.81
C LEU A 71 14.93 3.49 11.93
N HIS A 72 14.56 4.40 11.03
CA HIS A 72 15.02 5.78 10.98
C HIS A 72 13.86 6.73 11.34
N SER A 73 14.10 7.66 12.26
CA SER A 73 13.14 8.71 12.57
C SER A 73 13.22 9.83 11.54
N GLY A 74 12.11 10.14 10.86
CA GLY A 74 12.05 11.19 9.85
C GLY A 74 10.62 11.62 9.54
N SER A 75 10.49 12.65 8.72
CA SER A 75 9.20 13.21 8.28
C SER A 75 9.19 13.45 6.78
N LEU A 76 8.07 13.10 6.12
CA LEU A 76 7.84 13.44 4.70
C LEU A 76 7.82 14.96 4.46
N GLU A 77 7.53 15.74 5.49
CA GLU A 77 7.47 17.21 5.41
C GLU A 77 8.84 17.88 5.58
N SER A 78 9.92 17.10 5.70
CA SER A 78 11.29 17.61 5.91
C SER A 78 12.26 17.04 4.90
N PHE A 79 12.62 17.85 3.89
CA PHE A 79 13.65 17.47 2.91
C PHE A 79 14.96 17.08 3.60
N ALA A 80 15.43 17.87 4.56
CA ALA A 80 16.69 17.61 5.26
C ALA A 80 16.70 16.23 5.96
N SER A 81 15.57 15.82 6.57
CA SER A 81 15.49 14.52 7.22
C SER A 81 15.50 13.36 6.20
N LEU A 82 14.77 13.49 5.10
CA LEU A 82 14.73 12.50 4.02
C LEU A 82 16.09 12.36 3.34
N PHE A 83 16.70 13.50 2.98
CA PHE A 83 18.01 13.54 2.37
C PHE A 83 19.09 12.85 3.26
N SER A 84 19.12 13.19 4.56
CA SER A 84 20.08 12.59 5.50
C SER A 84 19.90 11.08 5.60
N ILE A 85 18.66 10.57 5.60
CA ILE A 85 18.39 9.14 5.68
C ILE A 85 18.78 8.44 4.37
N VAL A 86 18.39 8.96 3.21
CA VAL A 86 18.77 8.38 1.91
C VAL A 86 20.28 8.40 1.73
N HIS A 87 20.94 9.50 2.11
CA HIS A 87 22.40 9.61 2.05
C HIS A 87 23.12 8.60 2.97
N ALA A 88 22.61 8.39 4.18
CA ALA A 88 23.21 7.45 5.14
C ALA A 88 22.97 5.98 4.78
N VAL A 89 21.77 5.65 4.25
CA VAL A 89 21.38 4.27 3.94
C VAL A 89 21.90 3.82 2.59
N GLN A 90 22.01 4.71 1.58
CA GLN A 90 22.41 4.37 0.20
C GLN A 90 21.61 3.16 -0.35
N PRO A 91 20.24 3.21 -0.35
CA PRO A 91 19.44 2.04 -0.68
C PRO A 91 19.57 1.65 -2.16
N ASP A 92 19.56 0.33 -2.46
CA ASP A 92 19.43 -0.20 -3.80
C ASP A 92 17.98 -0.01 -4.31
N GLU A 93 17.01 -0.13 -3.38
CA GLU A 93 15.58 -0.03 -3.68
C GLU A 93 14.88 0.83 -2.62
N LEU A 94 14.02 1.74 -3.08
CA LEU A 94 13.22 2.60 -2.21
C LEU A 94 11.73 2.45 -2.53
N TYR A 95 10.94 2.10 -1.52
CA TYR A 95 9.50 1.92 -1.64
C TYR A 95 8.77 3.07 -0.93
N HIS A 96 8.18 3.97 -1.70
CA HIS A 96 7.46 5.13 -1.17
C HIS A 96 5.98 4.80 -0.97
N LEU A 97 5.65 4.29 0.23
CA LEU A 97 4.29 3.90 0.62
C LEU A 97 3.66 4.88 1.63
N ALA A 98 4.47 5.71 2.29
CA ALA A 98 3.97 6.68 3.26
C ALA A 98 3.13 7.76 2.59
N ALA A 99 1.92 7.94 3.07
CA ALA A 99 1.00 8.98 2.64
C ALA A 99 -0.08 9.24 3.71
N GLN A 100 -0.75 10.39 3.65
CA GLN A 100 -2.10 10.50 4.17
C GLN A 100 -3.01 9.83 3.14
N SER A 101 -3.58 8.65 3.48
CA SER A 101 -4.28 7.77 2.53
C SER A 101 -5.78 7.62 2.78
N PHE A 102 -6.31 8.18 3.86
CA PHE A 102 -7.74 8.14 4.13
C PHE A 102 -8.46 9.25 3.36
N VAL A 103 -9.21 8.85 2.33
CA VAL A 103 -9.83 9.76 1.36
C VAL A 103 -10.75 10.80 2.03
N SER A 104 -11.60 10.37 2.97
CA SER A 104 -12.54 11.29 3.64
C SER A 104 -11.81 12.40 4.39
N TYR A 105 -10.75 12.07 5.14
CA TYR A 105 -9.94 13.07 5.85
C TYR A 105 -9.27 14.08 4.91
N SER A 106 -8.98 13.71 3.66
CA SER A 106 -8.40 14.65 2.71
C SER A 106 -9.33 15.83 2.35
N PHE A 107 -10.65 15.67 2.54
CA PHE A 107 -11.61 16.78 2.40
C PHE A 107 -11.62 17.69 3.63
N GLU A 108 -11.34 17.13 4.81
CA GLU A 108 -11.28 17.89 6.07
C GLU A 108 -9.99 18.69 6.16
N ASP A 109 -8.86 18.08 5.79
CA ASP A 109 -7.53 18.72 5.79
C ASP A 109 -6.76 18.41 4.49
N SER A 110 -7.09 19.18 3.46
CA SER A 110 -6.40 19.10 2.17
C SER A 110 -4.97 19.63 2.24
N PHE A 111 -4.69 20.61 3.09
CA PHE A 111 -3.36 21.23 3.20
C PHE A 111 -2.33 20.23 3.74
N SER A 112 -2.60 19.55 4.85
CA SER A 112 -1.68 18.53 5.37
C SER A 112 -1.59 17.33 4.42
N THR A 113 -2.70 16.98 3.73
CA THR A 113 -2.71 15.93 2.70
C THR A 113 -1.74 16.26 1.55
N PHE A 114 -1.81 17.49 1.00
CA PHE A 114 -0.91 17.91 -0.08
C PHE A 114 0.54 17.99 0.39
N ARG A 115 0.79 18.59 1.55
CA ARG A 115 2.13 18.69 2.11
C ARG A 115 2.78 17.31 2.32
N ALA A 116 2.07 16.38 2.93
CA ALA A 116 2.59 15.03 3.15
C ALA A 116 2.78 14.26 1.84
N ASN A 117 1.80 14.32 0.92
CA ASN A 117 1.79 13.46 -0.25
C ASN A 117 2.53 14.06 -1.45
N ILE A 118 2.43 15.38 -1.69
CA ILE A 118 3.07 16.05 -2.83
C ILE A 118 4.50 16.45 -2.47
N ASP A 119 4.65 17.30 -1.43
CA ASP A 119 5.98 17.76 -1.05
C ASP A 119 6.85 16.58 -0.59
N GLY A 120 6.26 15.63 0.17
CA GLY A 120 6.96 14.43 0.62
C GLY A 120 7.46 13.57 -0.53
N THR A 121 6.67 13.36 -1.58
CA THR A 121 7.10 12.64 -2.79
C THR A 121 8.20 13.40 -3.51
N HIS A 122 8.05 14.72 -3.70
CA HIS A 122 9.07 15.54 -4.33
C HIS A 122 10.39 15.53 -3.56
N TYR A 123 10.34 15.73 -2.23
CA TYR A 123 11.54 15.70 -1.39
C TYR A 123 12.25 14.34 -1.42
N LEU A 124 11.50 13.25 -1.49
CA LEU A 124 12.08 11.92 -1.56
C LEU A 124 12.77 11.66 -2.91
N LEU A 125 12.11 11.99 -4.03
CA LEU A 125 12.69 11.87 -5.37
C LEU A 125 13.94 12.74 -5.50
N GLU A 126 13.91 13.98 -5.00
CA GLU A 126 15.06 14.87 -5.00
C GLU A 126 16.19 14.35 -4.10
N SER A 127 15.88 13.75 -2.96
CA SER A 127 16.88 13.12 -2.09
C SER A 127 17.57 11.95 -2.80
N VAL A 128 16.80 11.11 -3.52
CA VAL A 128 17.36 10.01 -4.32
C VAL A 128 18.24 10.56 -5.44
N ARG A 129 17.76 11.55 -6.18
CA ARG A 129 18.52 12.16 -7.27
C ARG A 129 19.89 12.68 -6.82
N GLN A 130 19.95 13.32 -5.64
CA GLN A 130 21.18 13.94 -5.14
C GLN A 130 22.09 12.94 -4.39
N ALA A 131 21.53 12.02 -3.62
CA ALA A 131 22.29 11.20 -2.70
C ALA A 131 22.48 9.74 -3.15
N ALA A 132 21.53 9.16 -3.91
CA ALA A 132 21.54 7.76 -4.31
C ALA A 132 20.95 7.56 -5.72
N PRO A 133 21.52 8.16 -6.79
CA PRO A 133 20.94 8.12 -8.13
C PRO A 133 20.87 6.70 -8.75
N HIS A 134 21.57 5.73 -8.17
CA HIS A 134 21.49 4.31 -8.54
C HIS A 134 20.25 3.59 -7.99
N CYS A 135 19.58 4.20 -7.01
CA CYS A 135 18.45 3.59 -6.31
C CYS A 135 17.24 3.45 -7.23
N ARG A 136 16.62 2.27 -7.22
CA ARG A 136 15.35 2.01 -7.89
C ARG A 136 14.20 2.43 -6.98
N VAL A 137 13.32 3.30 -7.47
CA VAL A 137 12.23 3.86 -6.67
C VAL A 137 10.89 3.31 -7.11
N TYR A 138 10.10 2.86 -6.15
CA TYR A 138 8.69 2.53 -6.31
C TYR A 138 7.83 3.64 -5.71
N PHE A 139 6.90 4.20 -6.49
CA PHE A 139 5.87 5.12 -6.03
C PHE A 139 4.51 4.42 -5.96
N ALA A 140 3.85 4.51 -4.81
CA ALA A 140 2.49 4.00 -4.62
C ALA A 140 1.45 5.00 -5.16
N GLY A 141 1.03 4.82 -6.40
CA GLY A 141 -0.16 5.44 -6.97
C GLY A 141 -1.45 4.82 -6.41
N SER A 142 -2.59 5.23 -6.95
CA SER A 142 -3.91 4.79 -6.47
C SER A 142 -4.95 4.83 -7.58
N SER A 143 -5.90 3.91 -7.57
CA SER A 143 -7.08 3.93 -8.44
C SER A 143 -7.96 5.18 -8.24
N GLU A 144 -7.86 5.87 -7.09
CA GLU A 144 -8.52 7.16 -6.84
C GLU A 144 -8.03 8.27 -7.79
N MET A 145 -6.90 8.08 -8.50
CA MET A 145 -6.44 8.96 -9.57
C MET A 145 -7.42 8.98 -10.75
N PHE A 146 -8.06 7.85 -11.07
CA PHE A 146 -9.07 7.76 -12.13
C PHE A 146 -10.35 8.53 -11.81
N GLY A 147 -10.79 8.50 -10.54
CA GLY A 147 -11.87 9.31 -9.99
C GLY A 147 -13.19 9.18 -10.77
N LYS A 148 -13.56 10.22 -11.55
CA LYS A 148 -14.72 10.16 -12.48
C LYS A 148 -14.28 9.43 -13.75
N VAL A 149 -14.34 8.10 -13.71
CA VAL A 149 -13.83 7.21 -14.77
C VAL A 149 -14.45 7.53 -16.14
N GLN A 150 -13.62 7.51 -17.17
CA GLN A 150 -14.03 7.76 -18.55
C GLN A 150 -14.24 6.45 -19.32
N GLU A 151 -13.61 5.38 -18.89
CA GLU A 151 -13.68 4.05 -19.48
C GLU A 151 -13.52 2.96 -18.41
N THR A 152 -14.00 1.77 -18.69
CA THR A 152 -13.93 0.61 -17.79
C THR A 152 -13.66 -0.65 -18.60
N PRO A 153 -12.73 -1.52 -18.18
CA PRO A 153 -11.82 -1.37 -17.03
C PRO A 153 -10.71 -0.35 -17.28
N GLN A 154 -10.16 0.25 -16.18
CA GLN A 154 -9.09 1.22 -16.27
C GLN A 154 -7.75 0.55 -16.53
N THR A 155 -6.94 1.17 -17.39
CA THR A 155 -5.58 0.78 -17.77
C THR A 155 -4.57 1.88 -17.43
N GLU A 156 -3.31 1.66 -17.72
CA GLU A 156 -2.24 2.65 -17.59
C GLU A 156 -2.44 3.87 -18.51
N GLU A 157 -3.20 3.71 -19.61
CA GLU A 157 -3.51 4.76 -20.58
C GLU A 157 -4.80 5.54 -20.24
N THR A 158 -5.60 5.05 -19.29
CA THR A 158 -6.84 5.68 -18.90
C THR A 158 -6.58 7.04 -18.27
N ARG A 159 -7.27 8.07 -18.78
CA ARG A 159 -7.13 9.44 -18.31
C ARG A 159 -7.54 9.60 -16.84
N PHE A 160 -6.72 10.28 -16.06
CA PHE A 160 -7.02 10.65 -14.67
C PHE A 160 -8.06 11.79 -14.59
N HIS A 161 -9.00 11.65 -13.65
CA HIS A 161 -9.99 12.67 -13.30
C HIS A 161 -10.31 12.58 -11.80
N PRO A 162 -9.32 12.88 -10.91
CA PRO A 162 -9.47 12.67 -9.46
C PRO A 162 -10.64 13.45 -8.89
N ARG A 163 -11.27 12.89 -7.86
CA ARG A 163 -12.47 13.44 -7.21
C ARG A 163 -12.24 13.82 -5.74
N SER A 164 -10.99 13.74 -5.27
CA SER A 164 -10.62 14.07 -3.89
C SER A 164 -9.24 14.74 -3.85
N PRO A 165 -8.93 15.53 -2.80
CA PRO A 165 -7.57 16.03 -2.58
C PRO A 165 -6.54 14.90 -2.51
N TYR A 166 -6.88 13.75 -1.92
CA TYR A 166 -6.03 12.56 -1.95
C TYR A 166 -5.73 12.11 -3.39
N GLY A 167 -6.78 11.92 -4.21
CA GLY A 167 -6.62 11.52 -5.61
C GLY A 167 -5.76 12.53 -6.40
N ILE A 168 -5.99 13.83 -6.22
CA ILE A 168 -5.17 14.90 -6.83
C ILE A 168 -3.71 14.77 -6.40
N SER A 169 -3.44 14.56 -5.11
CA SER A 169 -2.08 14.42 -4.61
C SER A 169 -1.36 13.20 -5.22
N LYS A 170 -2.09 12.11 -5.47
CA LYS A 170 -1.54 10.90 -6.10
C LYS A 170 -1.27 11.10 -7.59
N VAL A 171 -2.10 11.85 -8.32
CA VAL A 171 -1.82 12.25 -9.71
C VAL A 171 -0.55 13.08 -9.77
N THR A 172 -0.41 14.08 -8.89
CA THR A 172 0.80 14.92 -8.83
C THR A 172 2.05 14.08 -8.54
N GLY A 173 1.98 13.13 -7.58
CA GLY A 173 3.10 12.23 -7.28
C GLY A 173 3.46 11.31 -8.45
N PHE A 174 2.46 10.83 -9.20
CA PHE A 174 2.66 10.06 -10.42
C PHE A 174 3.36 10.88 -11.50
N ASP A 175 2.92 12.13 -11.73
CA ASP A 175 3.54 13.03 -12.72
C ASP A 175 4.96 13.44 -12.31
N LEU A 176 5.23 13.67 -11.01
CA LEU A 176 6.58 13.88 -10.50
C LEU A 176 7.46 12.65 -10.76
N SER A 177 6.97 11.45 -10.46
CA SER A 177 7.70 10.20 -10.69
C SER A 177 8.09 10.02 -12.15
N ARG A 178 7.14 10.26 -13.06
CA ARG A 178 7.40 10.22 -14.51
C ARG A 178 8.40 11.32 -14.93
N ASN A 179 8.25 12.54 -14.42
CA ASN A 179 9.16 13.64 -14.76
C ASN A 179 10.60 13.34 -14.30
N TYR A 180 10.80 12.79 -13.09
CA TYR A 180 12.13 12.44 -12.60
C TYR A 180 12.75 11.29 -13.40
N ARG A 181 11.95 10.35 -13.88
CA ARG A 181 12.37 9.27 -14.79
C ARG A 181 12.85 9.86 -16.13
N GLU A 182 12.08 10.75 -16.73
CA GLU A 182 12.35 11.31 -18.07
C GLU A 182 13.44 12.40 -18.07
N ALA A 183 13.45 13.27 -17.06
CA ALA A 183 14.36 14.41 -17.01
C ALA A 183 15.73 14.09 -16.40
N TYR A 184 15.80 13.10 -15.49
CA TYR A 184 17.00 12.80 -14.72
C TYR A 184 17.48 11.35 -14.82
N ASP A 185 16.84 10.56 -15.70
CA ASP A 185 17.18 9.15 -15.93
C ASP A 185 17.13 8.29 -14.65
N LEU A 186 16.29 8.67 -13.68
CA LEU A 186 16.11 7.88 -12.48
C LEU A 186 15.23 6.66 -12.76
N PHE A 187 15.57 5.53 -12.15
CA PHE A 187 14.72 4.35 -12.22
C PHE A 187 13.53 4.52 -11.26
N VAL A 188 12.40 5.02 -11.78
CA VAL A 188 11.17 5.21 -11.00
C VAL A 188 10.00 4.45 -11.64
N CYS A 189 9.39 3.54 -10.88
CA CYS A 189 8.17 2.84 -11.28
C CYS A 189 6.98 3.34 -10.45
N SER A 190 5.81 3.47 -11.08
CA SER A 190 4.56 3.79 -10.36
C SER A 190 3.57 2.64 -10.43
N GLY A 191 3.12 2.14 -9.28
CA GLY A 191 2.02 1.19 -9.20
C GLY A 191 0.69 1.93 -9.04
N ILE A 192 -0.22 1.80 -10.00
CA ILE A 192 -1.59 2.32 -9.89
C ILE A 192 -2.42 1.24 -9.19
N LEU A 193 -2.42 1.29 -7.87
CA LEU A 193 -3.00 0.23 -7.04
C LEU A 193 -4.50 0.41 -6.90
N PHE A 194 -5.25 -0.65 -7.20
CA PHE A 194 -6.64 -0.76 -6.82
C PHE A 194 -6.77 -1.12 -5.35
N ASN A 195 -7.99 -1.12 -4.82
CA ASN A 195 -8.17 -1.37 -3.40
C ASN A 195 -7.59 -2.73 -3.01
N HIS A 196 -6.81 -2.76 -1.97
CA HIS A 196 -6.20 -3.99 -1.47
C HIS A 196 -6.25 -4.02 0.05
N GLU A 197 -6.70 -5.13 0.55
CA GLU A 197 -7.19 -5.29 1.90
C GLU A 197 -6.48 -6.45 2.60
N SER A 198 -6.55 -6.46 3.91
CA SER A 198 -6.02 -7.55 4.72
C SER A 198 -6.47 -7.43 6.18
N PRO A 199 -6.15 -8.41 7.03
CA PRO A 199 -6.26 -8.26 8.48
C PRO A 199 -5.48 -7.08 9.08
N ARG A 200 -4.51 -6.51 8.35
CA ARG A 200 -3.72 -5.33 8.78
C ARG A 200 -4.27 -4.00 8.30
N ARG A 201 -5.43 -3.98 7.63
CA ARG A 201 -6.07 -2.73 7.17
C ARG A 201 -6.41 -1.81 8.35
N GLY A 202 -6.36 -0.50 8.15
CA GLY A 202 -6.81 0.48 9.15
C GLY A 202 -8.32 0.39 9.41
N PHE A 203 -8.75 0.60 10.65
CA PHE A 203 -10.16 0.48 11.06
C PHE A 203 -11.07 1.54 10.44
N GLU A 204 -10.51 2.63 9.94
CA GLU A 204 -11.21 3.69 9.22
C GLU A 204 -11.69 3.29 7.82
N PHE A 205 -11.11 2.23 7.23
CA PHE A 205 -11.49 1.75 5.91
C PHE A 205 -12.68 0.80 5.97
N VAL A 206 -13.58 0.92 4.98
CA VAL A 206 -14.89 0.25 4.96
C VAL A 206 -14.78 -1.27 5.16
N THR A 207 -13.85 -1.92 4.52
CA THR A 207 -13.65 -3.37 4.58
C THR A 207 -13.28 -3.84 5.99
N ARG A 208 -12.33 -3.15 6.63
CA ARG A 208 -11.95 -3.45 8.01
C ARG A 208 -13.02 -3.03 9.01
N LYS A 209 -13.71 -1.91 8.76
CA LYS A 209 -14.88 -1.51 9.54
C LYS A 209 -15.94 -2.61 9.54
N ILE A 210 -16.23 -3.21 8.37
CA ILE A 210 -17.21 -4.31 8.26
C ILE A 210 -16.73 -5.53 9.04
N SER A 211 -15.54 -6.07 8.76
CA SER A 211 -15.06 -7.29 9.42
C SER A 211 -14.97 -7.16 10.94
N TRP A 212 -14.52 -5.99 11.42
CA TRP A 212 -14.48 -5.69 12.86
C TRP A 212 -15.87 -5.62 13.50
N HIS A 213 -16.83 -4.93 12.88
CA HIS A 213 -18.19 -4.87 13.41
C HIS A 213 -18.88 -6.22 13.39
N VAL A 214 -18.67 -7.05 12.36
CA VAL A 214 -19.16 -8.42 12.33
C VAL A 214 -18.69 -9.20 13.56
N ALA A 215 -17.40 -9.12 13.90
CA ALA A 215 -16.84 -9.77 15.08
C ALA A 215 -17.46 -9.24 16.39
N GLN A 216 -17.60 -7.92 16.52
CA GLN A 216 -18.20 -7.27 17.69
C GLN A 216 -19.70 -7.60 17.85
N ILE A 217 -20.43 -7.66 16.75
CA ILE A 217 -21.87 -8.03 16.74
C ILE A 217 -22.00 -9.49 17.12
N LYS A 218 -21.17 -10.38 16.56
CA LYS A 218 -21.15 -11.82 16.91
C LYS A 218 -20.87 -12.05 18.39
N ALA A 219 -20.03 -11.23 19.00
CA ALA A 219 -19.72 -11.26 20.43
C ALA A 219 -20.79 -10.56 21.30
N GLY A 220 -21.85 -10.01 20.72
CA GLY A 220 -22.91 -9.30 21.45
C GLY A 220 -22.52 -7.94 22.00
N ARG A 221 -21.37 -7.37 21.55
CA ARG A 221 -20.82 -6.09 22.04
C ARG A 221 -21.37 -4.88 21.26
N LEU A 222 -21.75 -5.10 20.00
CA LEU A 222 -22.42 -4.12 19.13
C LEU A 222 -23.72 -4.70 18.56
N LYS A 223 -24.61 -3.85 18.10
CA LYS A 223 -25.89 -4.25 17.48
C LYS A 223 -25.95 -3.86 16.00
N GLU A 224 -25.33 -2.73 15.63
CA GLU A 224 -25.48 -2.11 14.33
C GLU A 224 -24.13 -1.74 13.72
N LEU A 225 -24.10 -1.70 12.39
CA LEU A 225 -22.98 -1.24 11.58
C LEU A 225 -23.47 -0.09 10.69
N PRO A 226 -23.19 1.18 11.01
CA PRO A 226 -23.50 2.30 10.14
C PRO A 226 -22.52 2.38 8.97
N LEU A 227 -23.04 2.39 7.74
CA LEU A 227 -22.29 2.51 6.49
C LEU A 227 -22.92 3.59 5.59
N GLY A 228 -22.15 4.10 4.64
CA GLY A 228 -22.63 4.99 3.59
C GLY A 228 -23.22 4.23 2.40
N ASN A 229 -22.69 4.51 1.20
CA ASN A 229 -23.18 3.94 -0.05
C ASN A 229 -22.83 2.44 -0.18
N LEU A 230 -23.84 1.58 -0.06
CA LEU A 230 -23.68 0.13 -0.22
C LEU A 230 -23.50 -0.31 -1.68
N GLU A 231 -23.90 0.55 -2.64
CA GLU A 231 -23.83 0.24 -4.07
C GLU A 231 -22.50 0.70 -4.71
N ALA A 232 -21.59 1.29 -3.93
CA ALA A 232 -20.25 1.63 -4.41
C ALA A 232 -19.49 0.36 -4.80
N VAL A 233 -18.97 0.34 -6.04
CA VAL A 233 -18.32 -0.83 -6.64
C VAL A 233 -16.79 -0.64 -6.62
N ARG A 234 -16.07 -1.62 -6.12
CA ARG A 234 -14.60 -1.61 -6.05
C ARG A 234 -14.01 -2.94 -6.50
N ASP A 235 -12.82 -2.86 -7.00
CA ASP A 235 -11.92 -3.98 -7.21
C ASP A 235 -11.09 -4.14 -5.94
N TRP A 236 -11.28 -5.22 -5.19
CA TRP A 236 -10.59 -5.51 -3.94
C TRP A 236 -9.68 -6.73 -4.06
N GLY A 237 -8.39 -6.54 -3.83
CA GLY A 237 -7.40 -7.62 -3.78
C GLY A 237 -6.77 -7.80 -2.41
N TYR A 238 -5.88 -8.78 -2.30
CA TYR A 238 -5.14 -9.06 -1.08
C TYR A 238 -3.81 -8.29 -1.03
N ALA A 239 -3.56 -7.57 0.04
CA ALA A 239 -2.40 -6.68 0.15
C ALA A 239 -1.04 -7.38 -0.05
N LEU A 240 -0.90 -8.64 0.41
CA LEU A 240 0.35 -9.40 0.19
C LEU A 240 0.61 -9.69 -1.28
N ASP A 241 -0.41 -9.88 -2.11
CA ASP A 241 -0.22 -10.04 -3.55
C ASP A 241 0.26 -8.74 -4.19
N TYR A 242 -0.25 -7.60 -3.72
CA TYR A 242 0.12 -6.28 -4.23
C TYR A 242 1.57 -5.91 -3.88
N VAL A 243 2.05 -6.23 -2.68
CA VAL A 243 3.46 -5.96 -2.33
C VAL A 243 4.43 -6.81 -3.14
N LYS A 244 4.04 -8.03 -3.55
CA LYS A 244 4.83 -8.82 -4.50
C LYS A 244 4.95 -8.12 -5.86
N ALA A 245 3.87 -7.51 -6.36
CA ALA A 245 3.91 -6.70 -7.58
C ALA A 245 4.87 -5.51 -7.43
N MET A 246 4.84 -4.80 -6.30
CA MET A 246 5.75 -3.68 -6.02
C MET A 246 7.22 -4.10 -6.15
N HIS A 247 7.58 -5.25 -5.57
CA HIS A 247 8.93 -5.80 -5.69
C HIS A 247 9.26 -6.17 -7.13
N LEU A 248 8.39 -6.91 -7.83
CA LEU A 248 8.59 -7.33 -9.21
C LEU A 248 8.79 -6.16 -10.18
N MET A 249 8.12 -5.03 -9.95
CA MET A 249 8.28 -3.81 -10.76
C MET A 249 9.71 -3.27 -10.68
N LEU A 250 10.33 -3.29 -9.51
CA LEU A 250 11.72 -2.84 -9.34
C LEU A 250 12.75 -3.86 -9.83
N GLN A 251 12.38 -5.10 -10.16
CA GLN A 251 13.28 -6.09 -10.75
C GLN A 251 13.33 -6.00 -12.30
N GLN A 252 12.49 -5.16 -12.92
CA GLN A 252 12.47 -5.01 -14.37
C GLN A 252 13.74 -4.33 -14.90
N PRO A 253 14.14 -4.59 -16.16
CA PRO A 253 15.32 -3.95 -16.77
C PRO A 253 15.12 -2.46 -17.01
N THR A 254 13.88 -2.01 -17.23
CA THR A 254 13.50 -0.63 -17.48
C THR A 254 12.31 -0.23 -16.58
N PRO A 255 12.30 1.02 -16.08
CA PRO A 255 11.18 1.50 -15.27
C PRO A 255 9.91 1.68 -16.12
N ASP A 256 8.76 1.38 -15.52
CA ASP A 256 7.45 1.51 -16.16
C ASP A 256 6.35 1.69 -15.09
N ASP A 257 5.14 2.05 -15.53
CA ASP A 257 3.98 2.20 -14.67
C ASP A 257 3.01 1.03 -14.89
N PHE A 258 2.38 0.55 -13.81
CA PHE A 258 1.53 -0.65 -13.87
C PHE A 258 0.23 -0.47 -13.08
N VAL A 259 -0.89 -0.85 -13.68
CA VAL A 259 -2.14 -1.10 -12.96
C VAL A 259 -2.03 -2.45 -12.25
N ILE A 260 -2.28 -2.44 -10.93
CA ILE A 260 -2.35 -3.64 -10.10
C ILE A 260 -3.78 -3.75 -9.55
N ALA A 261 -4.49 -4.76 -10.01
CA ALA A 261 -5.91 -4.96 -9.77
C ALA A 261 -6.27 -6.45 -9.90
N THR A 262 -7.40 -6.86 -9.34
CA THR A 262 -7.90 -8.23 -9.50
C THR A 262 -8.63 -8.43 -10.82
N GLY A 263 -9.22 -7.36 -11.38
CA GLY A 263 -10.12 -7.44 -12.54
C GLY A 263 -11.54 -7.91 -12.17
N GLU A 264 -11.84 -8.06 -10.89
CA GLU A 264 -13.17 -8.42 -10.38
C GLU A 264 -13.72 -7.24 -9.56
N ALA A 265 -14.99 -6.88 -9.79
CA ALA A 265 -15.64 -5.76 -9.14
C ALA A 265 -16.77 -6.24 -8.24
N HIS A 266 -16.80 -5.74 -7.01
CA HIS A 266 -17.81 -6.08 -6.00
C HIS A 266 -18.39 -4.84 -5.33
N THR A 267 -19.63 -4.91 -4.89
CA THR A 267 -20.27 -3.85 -4.11
C THR A 267 -19.91 -3.95 -2.63
N VAL A 268 -20.05 -2.84 -1.90
CA VAL A 268 -19.97 -2.85 -0.44
C VAL A 268 -21.04 -3.78 0.16
N ARG A 269 -22.20 -3.87 -0.48
CA ARG A 269 -23.29 -4.80 -0.12
C ARG A 269 -22.81 -6.25 -0.17
N GLU A 270 -22.23 -6.69 -1.29
CA GLU A 270 -21.68 -8.06 -1.43
C GLU A 270 -20.62 -8.35 -0.38
N PHE A 271 -19.78 -7.38 -0.04
CA PHE A 271 -18.83 -7.53 1.06
C PHE A 271 -19.53 -7.80 2.40
N CYS A 272 -20.62 -7.06 2.70
CA CYS A 272 -21.42 -7.30 3.90
C CYS A 272 -22.08 -8.67 3.88
N GLU A 273 -22.66 -9.08 2.75
CA GLU A 273 -23.32 -10.39 2.59
C GLU A 273 -22.34 -11.54 2.92
N VAL A 274 -21.15 -11.53 2.32
CA VAL A 274 -20.14 -12.56 2.57
C VAL A 274 -19.64 -12.51 4.02
N ALA A 275 -19.35 -11.32 4.54
CA ALA A 275 -18.79 -11.16 5.88
C ALA A 275 -19.75 -11.61 7.00
N PHE A 276 -21.01 -11.17 6.94
CA PHE A 276 -22.02 -11.54 7.92
C PHE A 276 -22.43 -13.01 7.81
N SER A 277 -22.64 -13.51 6.59
CA SER A 277 -22.96 -14.93 6.36
C SER A 277 -21.86 -15.84 6.89
N HIS A 278 -20.58 -15.49 6.70
CA HIS A 278 -19.45 -16.26 7.23
C HIS A 278 -19.46 -16.35 8.76
N ALA A 279 -19.92 -15.33 9.46
CA ALA A 279 -20.09 -15.32 10.91
C ALA A 279 -21.43 -15.95 11.36
N GLY A 280 -22.28 -16.43 10.45
CA GLY A 280 -23.62 -16.97 10.75
C GLY A 280 -24.61 -15.89 11.17
N LEU A 281 -24.50 -14.69 10.59
CA LEU A 281 -25.37 -13.54 10.81
C LEU A 281 -26.02 -13.10 9.50
N ASN A 282 -27.14 -12.36 9.57
CA ASN A 282 -27.74 -11.72 8.40
C ASN A 282 -27.43 -10.21 8.42
N TYR A 283 -26.76 -9.70 7.39
CA TYR A 283 -26.37 -8.28 7.34
C TYR A 283 -27.56 -7.32 7.39
N GLN A 284 -28.73 -7.71 6.88
CA GLN A 284 -29.93 -6.87 6.85
C GLN A 284 -30.43 -6.54 8.26
N ASP A 285 -30.13 -7.37 9.25
CA ASP A 285 -30.53 -7.17 10.64
C ASP A 285 -29.64 -6.17 11.38
N HIS A 286 -28.49 -5.80 10.79
CA HIS A 286 -27.43 -5.07 11.49
C HIS A 286 -26.89 -3.87 10.72
N VAL A 287 -26.92 -3.87 9.37
CA VAL A 287 -26.37 -2.78 8.58
C VAL A 287 -27.39 -1.65 8.47
N VAL A 288 -26.97 -0.45 8.87
CA VAL A 288 -27.78 0.77 8.78
C VAL A 288 -27.11 1.75 7.81
N VAL A 289 -27.85 2.22 6.80
CA VAL A 289 -27.34 3.24 5.89
C VAL A 289 -27.42 4.62 6.57
N ASP A 290 -26.28 5.27 6.73
CA ASP A 290 -26.17 6.58 7.36
C ASP A 290 -25.57 7.59 6.35
N PRO A 291 -26.33 8.65 5.99
CA PRO A 291 -25.85 9.68 5.06
C PRO A 291 -24.57 10.40 5.50
N ALA A 292 -24.26 10.42 6.78
CA ALA A 292 -23.03 11.02 7.30
C ALA A 292 -21.73 10.36 6.75
N PHE A 293 -21.83 9.12 6.26
CA PHE A 293 -20.72 8.38 5.66
C PHE A 293 -20.64 8.51 4.12
N TYR A 294 -21.49 9.33 3.49
CA TYR A 294 -21.35 9.61 2.06
C TYR A 294 -20.23 10.63 1.82
N ARG A 295 -19.45 10.41 0.77
CA ARG A 295 -18.38 11.34 0.38
C ARG A 295 -18.97 12.54 -0.38
N PRO A 296 -18.37 13.76 -0.25
CA PRO A 296 -18.82 14.94 -1.01
C PRO A 296 -18.77 14.75 -2.54
N ALA A 297 -17.83 13.91 -3.01
CA ALA A 297 -17.69 13.56 -4.42
C ALA A 297 -17.43 12.05 -4.54
N GLU A 298 -18.51 11.29 -4.70
CA GLU A 298 -18.44 9.83 -4.74
C GLU A 298 -17.80 9.32 -6.05
N VAL A 299 -17.07 8.22 -5.92
CA VAL A 299 -16.55 7.42 -7.04
C VAL A 299 -17.35 6.12 -7.08
N ASN A 300 -18.21 5.96 -8.10
CA ASN A 300 -19.17 4.86 -8.14
C ASN A 300 -18.54 3.52 -8.52
N LEU A 301 -17.59 3.53 -9.47
CA LEU A 301 -16.99 2.31 -10.02
C LEU A 301 -15.50 2.48 -10.23
N LEU A 302 -14.71 1.55 -9.68
CA LEU A 302 -13.30 1.35 -10.00
C LEU A 302 -13.09 -0.13 -10.30
N LEU A 303 -12.63 -0.44 -11.52
CA LEU A 303 -12.32 -1.80 -11.99
C LEU A 303 -11.05 -1.76 -12.84
N GLY A 304 -9.98 -2.40 -12.39
CA GLY A 304 -8.69 -2.35 -13.05
C GLY A 304 -8.47 -3.45 -14.09
N ASN A 305 -7.59 -3.18 -15.05
CA ASN A 305 -7.09 -4.17 -16.00
C ASN A 305 -5.58 -4.35 -15.79
N ALA A 306 -5.20 -5.38 -15.05
CA ALA A 306 -3.81 -5.70 -14.75
C ALA A 306 -3.12 -6.54 -15.84
N ARG A 307 -3.63 -6.56 -17.09
CA ARG A 307 -3.07 -7.36 -18.18
C ARG A 307 -1.60 -7.06 -18.43
N LYS A 308 -1.18 -5.79 -18.35
CA LYS A 308 0.23 -5.38 -18.48
C LYS A 308 1.10 -5.98 -17.37
N ALA A 309 0.64 -5.94 -16.13
CA ALA A 309 1.34 -6.57 -15.00
C ALA A 309 1.45 -8.10 -15.19
N GLY A 310 0.38 -8.76 -15.63
CA GLY A 310 0.41 -10.18 -15.98
C GLY A 310 1.46 -10.50 -17.03
N GLY A 311 1.50 -9.75 -18.14
CA GLY A 311 2.40 -10.00 -19.25
C GLY A 311 3.86 -9.65 -18.98
N LYS A 312 4.14 -8.53 -18.31
CA LYS A 312 5.51 -8.05 -18.08
C LYS A 312 6.12 -8.54 -16.76
N LEU A 313 5.32 -8.64 -15.70
CA LEU A 313 5.81 -9.03 -14.36
C LEU A 313 5.56 -10.50 -14.04
N GLY A 314 4.72 -11.20 -14.83
CA GLY A 314 4.22 -12.52 -14.48
C GLY A 314 3.33 -12.52 -13.24
N TRP A 315 2.76 -11.36 -12.89
CA TRP A 315 1.96 -11.18 -11.69
C TRP A 315 0.47 -11.47 -11.94
N SER A 316 -0.15 -12.12 -10.97
CA SER A 316 -1.61 -12.28 -10.90
C SER A 316 -2.05 -12.31 -9.43
N PRO A 317 -3.28 -11.86 -9.11
CA PRO A 317 -3.82 -12.00 -7.76
C PRO A 317 -4.00 -13.49 -7.43
N ALA A 318 -3.58 -13.89 -6.22
CA ALA A 318 -3.68 -15.27 -5.75
C ALA A 318 -4.95 -15.50 -4.90
N VAL A 319 -5.36 -14.50 -4.15
CA VAL A 319 -6.50 -14.58 -3.22
C VAL A 319 -7.74 -13.97 -3.87
N ARG A 320 -8.85 -14.73 -3.87
CA ARG A 320 -10.14 -14.29 -4.41
C ARG A 320 -10.92 -13.47 -3.39
N PHE A 321 -11.91 -12.72 -3.87
CA PHE A 321 -12.73 -11.83 -3.04
C PHE A 321 -13.35 -12.50 -1.81
N ASP A 322 -14.07 -13.62 -1.98
CA ASP A 322 -14.70 -14.33 -0.86
C ASP A 322 -13.70 -14.82 0.18
N GLU A 323 -12.55 -15.30 -0.28
CA GLU A 323 -11.47 -15.77 0.59
C GLU A 323 -10.87 -14.62 1.39
N LEU A 324 -10.65 -13.46 0.75
CA LEU A 324 -10.18 -12.25 1.40
C LEU A 324 -11.13 -11.79 2.50
N VAL A 325 -12.45 -11.71 2.19
CA VAL A 325 -13.46 -11.30 3.17
C VAL A 325 -13.48 -12.23 4.38
N ARG A 326 -13.50 -13.55 4.15
CA ARG A 326 -13.47 -14.56 5.21
C ARG A 326 -12.20 -14.46 6.06
N MET A 327 -11.03 -14.31 5.43
CA MET A 327 -9.75 -14.12 6.12
C MET A 327 -9.79 -12.93 7.09
N MET A 328 -10.36 -11.80 6.66
CA MET A 328 -10.48 -10.60 7.49
C MET A 328 -11.45 -10.82 8.65
N VAL A 329 -12.58 -11.45 8.42
CA VAL A 329 -13.58 -11.78 9.47
C VAL A 329 -13.00 -12.77 10.48
N ASP A 330 -12.36 -13.85 10.03
CA ASP A 330 -11.76 -14.86 10.91
C ASP A 330 -10.68 -14.26 11.82
N HIS A 331 -9.89 -13.32 11.27
CA HIS A 331 -8.89 -12.61 12.06
C HIS A 331 -9.55 -11.77 13.18
N ASP A 332 -10.59 -11.01 12.83
CA ASP A 332 -11.26 -10.13 13.80
C ASP A 332 -12.08 -10.92 14.83
N LEU A 333 -12.68 -12.05 14.45
CA LEU A 333 -13.32 -12.96 15.39
C LEU A 333 -12.33 -13.47 16.45
N LYS A 334 -11.09 -13.81 16.05
CA LYS A 334 -10.04 -14.25 16.99
C LYS A 334 -9.56 -13.12 17.92
N LEU A 335 -9.60 -11.86 17.47
CA LEU A 335 -9.22 -10.72 18.31
C LEU A 335 -10.31 -10.35 19.34
N VAL A 336 -11.56 -10.63 19.03
CA VAL A 336 -12.71 -10.24 19.85
C VAL A 336 -13.12 -11.36 20.82
N GLY A 337 -13.00 -12.63 20.41
CA GLY A 337 -13.32 -13.80 21.26
C GLY A 337 -12.28 -14.03 22.31
#